data_c3408043e52c7b6bcb4425e2d69b9f51
#
_entry.id   c3408043e52c7b6bcb4425e2d69b9f51
#
_cell.length_a   1.000
_cell.length_b   1.000
_cell.length_c   1.000
_cell.angle_alpha   90.00
_cell.angle_beta   90.00
_cell.angle_gamma   90.00
#
_symmetry.space_group_name_H-M   'P 1'
#
loop_
_entity.id
_entity.type
_entity.pdbx_description
1 polymer ?
#
loop_
_entity_poly.entity_id
_entity_poly.type
_entity_poly.pdbx_seq_one_letter_code
_entity_poly.pdbx_strand_id
1 'polypeptide(L)'
;MPHLKYTTSKGASLLSVAAVVLYATAALAQSAKDGCGPTPVIPLTSEEPPAKIVTYPPLAEPVASRGVAIIQYCVQNLHPVPVFGPNALAVSPRVGHIHVRGDDASWVWADASGQPIILMGLPPGPHKVLIELEDANHHTLDKGTVTFVIPEKTAAEKHP
;
A
#
# COMPACT_ATOMS: atom_id res chain seq x y z
N MET A 1 -74.71 -45.23 -8.49
CA MET A 1 -73.74 -44.55 -7.63
C MET A 1 -72.34 -44.97 -8.04
N PRO A 2 -71.53 -44.15 -8.73
CA PRO A 2 -70.18 -44.55 -9.12
C PRO A 2 -69.18 -44.00 -8.06
N HIS A 3 -68.29 -44.88 -7.64
CA HIS A 3 -67.22 -44.61 -6.69
C HIS A 3 -66.11 -43.86 -7.39
N LEU A 4 -65.83 -42.68 -6.89
CA LEU A 4 -64.67 -41.84 -7.30
C LEU A 4 -63.39 -42.38 -6.65
N LYS A 5 -62.47 -42.89 -7.47
CA LYS A 5 -61.17 -43.34 -7.01
C LYS A 5 -60.23 -42.12 -6.98
N TYR A 6 -59.77 -41.74 -5.76
CA TYR A 6 -58.75 -40.76 -5.57
C TYR A 6 -57.36 -41.36 -5.78
N THR A 7 -56.68 -40.95 -6.83
CA THR A 7 -55.27 -41.29 -7.07
C THR A 7 -54.40 -40.21 -6.42
N THR A 8 -53.72 -40.56 -5.33
CA THR A 8 -52.71 -39.71 -4.70
C THR A 8 -51.44 -39.73 -5.52
N SER A 9 -51.18 -38.65 -6.25
CA SER A 9 -49.87 -38.40 -6.88
C SER A 9 -48.87 -37.95 -5.79
N LYS A 10 -47.86 -38.78 -5.56
CA LYS A 10 -46.69 -38.39 -4.76
C LYS A 10 -45.79 -37.50 -5.62
N GLY A 11 -45.99 -36.19 -5.53
CA GLY A 11 -45.06 -35.23 -6.09
C GLY A 11 -43.79 -35.16 -5.21
N ALA A 12 -42.72 -35.74 -5.72
CA ALA A 12 -41.39 -35.55 -5.13
C ALA A 12 -40.94 -34.11 -5.39
N SER A 13 -40.99 -33.30 -4.35
CA SER A 13 -40.45 -31.94 -4.37
C SER A 13 -38.93 -32.03 -4.29
N LEU A 14 -38.25 -31.90 -5.43
CA LEU A 14 -36.82 -31.70 -5.49
C LEU A 14 -36.52 -30.28 -5.01
N LEU A 15 -36.20 -30.16 -3.74
CA LEU A 15 -35.58 -28.96 -3.17
C LEU A 15 -34.20 -28.83 -3.78
N SER A 16 -34.07 -28.02 -4.83
CA SER A 16 -32.79 -27.56 -5.34
C SER A 16 -32.20 -26.60 -4.32
N VAL A 17 -31.26 -27.10 -3.52
CA VAL A 17 -30.39 -26.29 -2.70
C VAL A 17 -29.41 -25.60 -3.66
N ALA A 18 -29.74 -24.40 -4.09
CA ALA A 18 -28.80 -23.52 -4.75
C ALA A 18 -27.78 -23.09 -3.67
N ALA A 19 -26.64 -23.76 -3.63
CA ALA A 19 -25.49 -23.32 -2.87
C ALA A 19 -24.99 -22.02 -3.53
N VAL A 20 -25.35 -20.89 -2.95
CA VAL A 20 -24.75 -19.59 -3.27
C VAL A 20 -23.34 -19.63 -2.72
N VAL A 21 -22.38 -19.98 -3.56
CA VAL A 21 -20.97 -19.82 -3.27
C VAL A 21 -20.66 -18.33 -3.42
N LEU A 22 -20.80 -17.59 -2.33
CA LEU A 22 -20.24 -16.25 -2.24
C LEU A 22 -18.71 -16.39 -2.24
N TYR A 23 -18.10 -16.25 -3.40
CA TYR A 23 -16.67 -16.01 -3.48
C TYR A 23 -16.41 -14.63 -2.91
N ALA A 24 -15.90 -14.57 -1.69
CA ALA A 24 -15.36 -13.36 -1.10
C ALA A 24 -14.05 -13.01 -1.83
N THR A 25 -14.15 -12.26 -2.93
CA THR A 25 -13.01 -11.69 -3.67
C THR A 25 -12.41 -10.45 -2.98
N ALA A 26 -12.71 -10.26 -1.71
CA ALA A 26 -12.25 -9.09 -0.96
C ALA A 26 -10.83 -9.24 -0.37
N ALA A 27 -10.14 -10.36 -0.61
CA ALA A 27 -8.90 -10.65 0.13
C ALA A 27 -7.61 -10.14 -0.50
N LEU A 28 -7.61 -9.58 -1.69
CA LEU A 28 -6.35 -9.22 -2.37
C LEU A 28 -5.89 -7.77 -2.16
N ALA A 29 -6.72 -6.90 -1.60
CA ALA A 29 -6.31 -5.52 -1.32
C ALA A 29 -5.68 -5.33 0.07
N GLN A 30 -5.68 -6.34 0.93
CA GLN A 30 -5.18 -6.24 2.30
C GLN A 30 -3.78 -6.82 2.51
N SER A 31 -3.25 -7.57 1.56
CA SER A 31 -1.94 -8.23 1.71
C SER A 31 -0.73 -7.29 1.85
N ALA A 32 -0.86 -6.03 1.46
CA ALA A 32 0.23 -5.06 1.59
C ALA A 32 0.45 -4.61 3.04
N LYS A 33 -0.50 -4.86 3.94
CA LYS A 33 -0.42 -4.45 5.35
C LYS A 33 0.06 -5.54 6.31
N ASP A 34 0.15 -6.77 5.88
CA ASP A 34 0.41 -7.90 6.81
C ASP A 34 1.85 -7.96 7.36
N GLY A 35 2.74 -7.10 6.88
CA GLY A 35 4.09 -6.91 7.46
C GLY A 35 4.30 -5.56 8.14
N CYS A 36 3.31 -4.66 8.09
CA CYS A 36 3.41 -3.29 8.53
C CYS A 36 2.31 -2.95 9.53
N GLY A 37 2.22 -3.71 10.61
CA GLY A 37 1.37 -3.34 11.74
C GLY A 37 1.81 -2.02 12.37
N PRO A 38 0.97 -1.40 13.23
CA PRO A 38 1.40 -0.24 13.99
C PRO A 38 2.68 -0.58 14.74
N THR A 39 3.71 0.22 14.55
CA THR A 39 5.00 0.02 15.20
C THR A 39 4.78 0.03 16.71
N PRO A 40 5.21 -0.99 17.45
CA PRO A 40 5.05 -1.00 18.89
C PRO A 40 5.70 0.24 19.51
N VAL A 41 5.06 0.81 20.51
CA VAL A 41 5.57 2.00 21.22
C VAL A 41 6.81 1.68 22.09
N ILE A 42 7.26 0.42 22.05
CA ILE A 42 8.43 -0.03 22.79
C ILE A 42 9.68 0.47 22.09
N PRO A 43 10.62 1.12 22.79
CA PRO A 43 11.90 1.52 22.19
C PRO A 43 12.61 0.30 21.61
N LEU A 44 12.95 0.37 20.32
CA LEU A 44 13.75 -0.63 19.66
C LEU A 44 15.18 -0.54 20.17
N THR A 45 15.84 -1.67 20.36
CA THR A 45 17.24 -1.73 20.79
C THR A 45 18.19 -1.85 19.59
N SER A 46 19.48 -1.72 19.82
CA SER A 46 20.51 -1.95 18.80
C SER A 46 20.62 -3.41 18.36
N GLU A 47 20.08 -4.34 19.14
CA GLU A 47 20.08 -5.78 18.86
C GLU A 47 18.98 -6.23 17.89
N GLU A 48 18.03 -5.35 17.60
CA GLU A 48 16.99 -5.62 16.61
C GLU A 48 17.59 -5.86 15.22
N PRO A 49 16.89 -6.64 14.38
CA PRO A 49 17.30 -6.81 12.99
C PRO A 49 17.53 -5.46 12.28
N PRO A 50 18.32 -5.41 11.21
CA PRO A 50 18.55 -4.17 10.46
C PRO A 50 17.24 -3.48 10.08
N ALA A 51 17.24 -2.14 10.14
CA ALA A 51 16.13 -1.35 9.64
C ALA A 51 15.91 -1.62 8.15
N LYS A 52 14.65 -1.71 7.72
CA LYS A 52 14.31 -2.07 6.34
C LYS A 52 13.13 -1.26 5.86
N ILE A 53 13.17 -0.88 4.59
CA ILE A 53 12.03 -0.32 3.88
C ILE A 53 11.51 -1.30 2.83
N VAL A 54 10.20 -1.50 2.81
CA VAL A 54 9.49 -2.25 1.77
C VAL A 54 8.63 -1.27 1.00
N THR A 55 8.80 -1.19 -0.30
CA THR A 55 8.05 -0.30 -1.17
C THR A 55 7.13 -1.10 -2.09
N TYR A 56 5.97 -0.55 -2.41
CA TYR A 56 4.98 -1.18 -3.26
C TYR A 56 4.76 -0.36 -4.54
N PRO A 57 4.33 -0.98 -5.64
CA PRO A 57 3.89 -0.24 -6.82
C PRO A 57 2.79 0.76 -6.45
N PRO A 58 2.67 1.89 -7.17
CA PRO A 58 1.59 2.83 -6.93
C PRO A 58 0.23 2.17 -7.22
N LEU A 59 -0.81 2.68 -6.57
CA LEU A 59 -2.17 2.21 -6.80
C LEU A 59 -2.55 2.43 -8.27
N ALA A 60 -2.96 1.35 -8.96
CA ALA A 60 -3.16 1.37 -10.40
C ALA A 60 -4.29 2.31 -10.85
N GLU A 61 -5.41 2.35 -10.10
CA GLU A 61 -6.56 3.17 -10.47
C GLU A 61 -6.24 4.68 -10.46
N PRO A 62 -5.69 5.27 -9.39
CA PRO A 62 -5.32 6.69 -9.38
C PRO A 62 -4.30 7.06 -10.47
N VAL A 63 -3.35 6.17 -10.79
CA VAL A 63 -2.41 6.38 -11.88
C VAL A 63 -3.12 6.42 -13.21
N ALA A 64 -3.98 5.43 -13.49
CA ALA A 64 -4.67 5.30 -14.76
C ALA A 64 -5.70 6.42 -15.00
N SER A 65 -6.49 6.78 -13.97
CA SER A 65 -7.61 7.71 -14.13
C SER A 65 -7.23 9.19 -13.93
N ARG A 66 -6.27 9.47 -13.06
CA ARG A 66 -5.95 10.85 -12.62
C ARG A 66 -4.51 11.26 -12.84
N GLY A 67 -3.61 10.32 -13.18
CA GLY A 67 -2.18 10.58 -13.23
C GLY A 67 -1.61 10.90 -11.84
N VAL A 68 -2.17 10.28 -10.79
CA VAL A 68 -1.74 10.44 -9.40
C VAL A 68 -1.07 9.16 -8.94
N ALA A 69 0.19 9.22 -8.57
CA ALA A 69 0.89 8.08 -8.01
C ALA A 69 0.78 8.09 -6.48
N ILE A 70 0.07 7.10 -5.93
CA ILE A 70 -0.03 6.85 -4.50
C ILE A 70 0.82 5.62 -4.19
N ILE A 71 2.00 5.85 -3.60
CA ILE A 71 2.99 4.81 -3.30
C ILE A 71 2.91 4.48 -1.82
N GLN A 72 2.56 3.23 -1.53
CA GLN A 72 2.59 2.70 -0.18
C GLN A 72 3.99 2.17 0.14
N TYR A 73 4.40 2.31 1.37
CA TYR A 73 5.64 1.74 1.88
C TYR A 73 5.47 1.27 3.32
N CYS A 74 6.44 0.53 3.80
CA CYS A 74 6.48 -0.02 5.14
C CYS A 74 7.89 0.05 5.68
N VAL A 75 8.04 0.51 6.92
CA VAL A 75 9.31 0.54 7.63
C VAL A 75 9.31 -0.54 8.70
N GLN A 76 10.34 -1.34 8.73
CA GLN A 76 10.55 -2.40 9.72
C GLN A 76 11.77 -2.07 10.56
N ASN A 77 11.74 -2.39 11.85
CA ASN A 77 12.83 -2.23 12.82
C ASN A 77 13.36 -0.79 12.94
N LEU A 78 12.51 0.20 12.69
CA LEU A 78 12.79 1.62 12.87
C LEU A 78 11.46 2.37 13.05
N HIS A 79 11.46 3.40 13.88
CA HIS A 79 10.32 4.30 14.09
C HIS A 79 10.49 5.58 13.26
N PRO A 80 9.70 5.78 12.20
CA PRO A 80 9.64 7.07 11.53
C PRO A 80 9.09 8.13 12.47
N VAL A 81 9.90 9.14 12.79
CA VAL A 81 9.53 10.25 13.67
C VAL A 81 10.24 11.53 13.21
N PRO A 82 9.61 12.69 13.35
CA PRO A 82 10.19 13.96 12.90
C PRO A 82 11.21 14.51 13.93
N VAL A 83 12.20 13.69 14.29
CA VAL A 83 13.30 14.07 15.17
C VAL A 83 14.62 13.83 14.44
N PHE A 84 15.55 14.76 14.61
CA PHE A 84 16.80 14.82 13.86
C PHE A 84 17.98 15.09 14.79
N GLY A 85 19.14 14.67 14.34
CA GLY A 85 20.40 14.92 15.01
C GLY A 85 20.82 13.87 16.03
N PRO A 86 22.07 13.96 16.53
CA PRO A 86 22.70 12.89 17.32
C PRO A 86 22.01 12.62 18.65
N ASN A 87 21.34 13.60 19.24
CA ASN A 87 20.63 13.43 20.50
C ASN A 87 19.41 12.49 20.36
N ALA A 88 18.80 12.44 19.19
CA ALA A 88 17.70 11.53 18.94
C ALA A 88 18.15 10.07 19.01
N LEU A 89 19.31 9.75 18.44
CA LEU A 89 19.91 8.42 18.47
C LEU A 89 20.37 8.01 19.86
N ALA A 90 20.73 8.97 20.73
CA ALA A 90 21.07 8.70 22.12
C ALA A 90 19.85 8.25 22.94
N VAL A 91 18.65 8.71 22.58
CA VAL A 91 17.38 8.29 23.23
C VAL A 91 16.88 6.96 22.65
N SER A 92 16.95 6.81 21.34
CA SER A 92 16.58 5.57 20.65
C SER A 92 17.42 5.43 19.37
N PRO A 93 18.20 4.36 19.23
CA PRO A 93 19.03 4.13 18.03
C PRO A 93 18.19 3.78 16.80
N ARG A 94 16.89 3.55 16.95
CA ARG A 94 15.98 3.10 15.90
C ARG A 94 14.90 4.14 15.57
N VAL A 95 15.31 5.39 15.51
CA VAL A 95 14.47 6.49 15.04
C VAL A 95 15.04 7.08 13.76
N GLY A 96 14.17 7.54 12.87
CA GLY A 96 14.58 8.10 11.60
C GLY A 96 13.40 8.55 10.76
N HIS A 97 13.61 8.67 9.47
CA HIS A 97 12.63 9.17 8.51
C HIS A 97 12.94 8.61 7.12
N ILE A 98 12.12 8.95 6.15
CA ILE A 98 12.45 8.64 4.75
C ILE A 98 12.84 9.90 4.00
N HIS A 99 13.75 9.77 3.05
CA HIS A 99 14.00 10.72 1.98
C HIS A 99 13.39 10.23 0.69
N VAL A 100 12.70 11.10 -0.02
CA VAL A 100 12.02 10.76 -1.27
C VAL A 100 12.53 11.64 -2.40
N ARG A 101 12.89 11.03 -3.51
CA ARG A 101 13.36 11.70 -4.73
C ARG A 101 12.64 11.14 -5.94
N GLY A 102 12.04 12.02 -6.74
CA GLY A 102 11.42 11.68 -8.02
C GLY A 102 12.33 11.98 -9.21
N ASP A 103 12.41 11.07 -10.17
CA ASP A 103 13.03 11.25 -11.49
C ASP A 103 14.44 11.85 -11.48
N ASP A 104 15.28 11.40 -10.55
CA ASP A 104 16.66 11.91 -10.37
C ASP A 104 16.75 13.43 -10.11
N ALA A 105 15.68 14.02 -9.56
CA ALA A 105 15.70 15.43 -9.17
C ALA A 105 16.88 15.73 -8.24
N SER A 106 17.42 16.94 -8.31
CA SER A 106 18.51 17.39 -7.43
C SER A 106 18.06 17.64 -5.98
N TRP A 107 16.75 17.71 -5.76
CA TRP A 107 16.14 17.90 -4.43
C TRP A 107 15.51 16.61 -3.91
N VAL A 108 15.49 16.52 -2.61
CA VAL A 108 14.78 15.47 -1.88
C VAL A 108 13.90 16.12 -0.83
N TRP A 109 12.85 15.42 -0.39
CA TRP A 109 12.13 15.83 0.81
C TRP A 109 12.17 14.73 1.85
N ALA A 110 12.19 15.13 3.11
CA ALA A 110 12.10 14.22 4.23
C ALA A 110 10.63 14.03 4.63
N ASP A 111 10.25 12.80 4.92
CA ASP A 111 8.93 12.45 5.43
C ASP A 111 9.07 11.48 6.61
N ALA A 112 8.38 11.78 7.68
CA ALA A 112 8.32 10.95 8.88
C ALA A 112 6.87 10.65 9.30
N SER A 113 5.92 10.88 8.39
CA SER A 113 4.49 10.72 8.66
C SER A 113 4.04 9.27 8.72
N GLY A 114 4.79 8.37 8.06
CA GLY A 114 4.36 6.99 7.86
C GLY A 114 3.15 6.85 6.93
N GLN A 115 2.75 7.94 6.25
CA GLN A 115 1.64 7.94 5.31
C GLN A 115 2.11 7.60 3.89
N PRO A 116 1.22 7.15 2.99
CA PRO A 116 1.58 6.95 1.60
C PRO A 116 2.15 8.22 0.95
N ILE A 117 3.14 8.03 0.08
CA ILE A 117 3.70 9.10 -0.74
C ILE A 117 2.72 9.40 -1.88
N ILE A 118 2.30 10.66 -2.02
CA ILE A 118 1.37 11.09 -3.06
C ILE A 118 2.08 12.05 -4.01
N LEU A 119 2.19 11.65 -5.27
CA LEU A 119 2.78 12.45 -6.34
C LEU A 119 1.70 12.85 -7.33
N MET A 120 1.60 14.14 -7.58
CA MET A 120 0.63 14.73 -8.51
C MET A 120 1.34 15.64 -9.51
N GLY A 121 0.72 15.79 -10.68
CA GLY A 121 1.23 16.71 -11.71
C GLY A 121 2.46 16.19 -12.46
N LEU A 122 2.76 14.91 -12.34
CA LEU A 122 3.78 14.28 -13.17
C LEU A 122 3.31 14.27 -14.64
N PRO A 123 4.20 14.54 -15.61
CA PRO A 123 3.85 14.45 -17.02
C PRO A 123 3.57 12.99 -17.43
N PRO A 124 2.88 12.75 -18.53
CA PRO A 124 2.80 11.40 -19.10
C PRO A 124 4.19 10.84 -19.40
N GLY A 125 4.36 9.55 -19.15
CA GLY A 125 5.62 8.86 -19.40
C GLY A 125 6.12 8.02 -18.20
N PRO A 126 7.33 7.46 -18.32
CA PRO A 126 7.94 6.66 -17.27
C PRO A 126 8.48 7.55 -16.14
N HIS A 127 8.27 7.12 -14.92
CA HIS A 127 8.74 7.77 -13.69
C HIS A 127 9.46 6.78 -12.77
N LYS A 128 10.37 7.33 -11.99
CA LYS A 128 11.12 6.60 -10.97
C LYS A 128 11.09 7.39 -9.66
N VAL A 129 10.79 6.71 -8.55
CA VAL A 129 10.85 7.29 -7.20
C VAL A 129 11.81 6.48 -6.36
N LEU A 130 12.88 7.13 -5.90
CA LEU A 130 13.80 6.58 -4.91
C LEU A 130 13.30 6.97 -3.51
N ILE A 131 13.24 5.99 -2.62
CA ILE A 131 12.85 6.17 -1.22
C ILE A 131 13.98 5.60 -0.37
N GLU A 132 14.65 6.45 0.37
CA GLU A 132 15.78 6.10 1.24
C GLU A 132 15.32 6.18 2.69
N LEU A 133 15.52 5.10 3.44
CA LEU A 133 15.28 5.06 4.88
C LEU A 133 16.53 5.55 5.58
N GLU A 134 16.41 6.58 6.39
CA GLU A 134 17.54 7.24 7.04
C GLU A 134 17.38 7.28 8.55
N ASP A 135 18.50 7.24 9.25
CA ASP A 135 18.53 7.51 10.68
C ASP A 135 18.35 9.01 10.98
N ALA A 136 18.31 9.39 12.25
CA ALA A 136 18.15 10.77 12.65
C ALA A 136 19.36 11.68 12.28
N ASN A 137 20.49 11.11 11.85
CA ASN A 137 21.67 11.81 11.37
C ASN A 137 21.80 11.83 9.83
N HIS A 138 20.74 11.39 9.12
CA HIS A 138 20.74 11.28 7.66
C HIS A 138 21.73 10.23 7.11
N HIS A 139 22.01 9.17 7.86
CA HIS A 139 22.72 8.02 7.31
C HIS A 139 21.69 7.07 6.71
N THR A 140 21.87 6.75 5.43
CA THR A 140 20.99 5.79 4.73
C THR A 140 21.16 4.40 5.32
N LEU A 141 20.07 3.82 5.78
CA LEU A 141 20.00 2.48 6.36
C LEU A 141 19.54 1.44 5.33
N ASP A 142 18.58 1.81 4.49
CA ASP A 142 18.03 0.97 3.43
C ASP A 142 17.37 1.85 2.36
N LYS A 143 17.05 1.29 1.19
CA LYS A 143 16.39 2.02 0.11
C LYS A 143 15.52 1.14 -0.75
N GLY A 144 14.49 1.72 -1.32
CA GLY A 144 13.63 1.11 -2.32
C GLY A 144 13.47 2.03 -3.53
N THR A 145 13.23 1.45 -4.68
CA THR A 145 12.93 2.18 -5.92
C THR A 145 11.62 1.69 -6.48
N VAL A 146 10.73 2.62 -6.82
CA VAL A 146 9.45 2.34 -7.46
C VAL A 146 9.45 2.97 -8.85
N THR A 147 9.11 2.19 -9.86
CA THR A 147 8.97 2.65 -11.24
C THR A 147 7.53 2.47 -11.71
N PHE A 148 7.01 3.43 -12.47
CA PHE A 148 5.66 3.38 -13.01
C PHE A 148 5.55 4.26 -14.26
N VAL A 149 4.41 4.20 -14.94
CA VAL A 149 4.13 5.01 -16.13
C VAL A 149 2.84 5.78 -15.89
N ILE A 150 2.90 7.09 -16.07
CA ILE A 150 1.70 7.93 -16.16
C ILE A 150 1.19 7.85 -17.60
N PRO A 151 -0.07 7.40 -17.83
CA PRO A 151 -0.61 7.31 -19.17
C PRO A 151 -0.85 8.69 -19.79
N GLU A 152 -0.76 8.77 -21.10
CA GLU A 152 -1.25 9.94 -21.83
C GLU A 152 -2.76 10.04 -21.71
N LYS A 153 -3.26 11.24 -21.38
CA LYS A 153 -4.71 11.49 -21.40
C LYS A 153 -5.18 11.49 -22.84
N THR A 154 -6.10 10.60 -23.16
CA THR A 154 -6.76 10.60 -24.47
C THR A 154 -7.60 11.87 -24.65
N ALA A 155 -7.75 12.34 -25.88
CA ALA A 155 -8.48 13.58 -26.19
C ALA A 155 -9.94 13.59 -25.69
N ALA A 156 -10.53 12.42 -25.42
CA ALA A 156 -11.89 12.26 -24.88
C ALA A 156 -12.02 12.67 -23.40
N GLU A 157 -10.92 12.75 -22.66
CA GLU A 157 -10.93 13.14 -21.23
C GLU A 157 -10.63 14.61 -20.97
N LYS A 158 -10.43 15.39 -22.04
CA LYS A 158 -10.35 16.84 -21.92
C LYS A 158 -11.76 17.40 -21.82
N HIS A 159 -12.34 17.33 -20.65
CA HIS A 159 -13.54 18.11 -20.35
C HIS A 159 -13.19 19.60 -20.32
N PRO A 160 -14.06 20.44 -20.91
CA PRO A 160 -13.90 21.89 -20.96
C PRO A 160 -13.91 22.54 -19.58
#